data_6769ce87b597710b9c5feaa448750d54
#
_entry.id   6769ce87b597710b9c5feaa448750d54
#
_cell.length_a   1.000
_cell.length_b   1.000
_cell.length_c   1.000
_cell.angle_alpha   90.00
_cell.angle_beta   90.00
_cell.angle_gamma   90.00
#
_symmetry.space_group_name_H-M   'P 1'
#
loop_
_entity.id
_entity.type
_entity.pdbx_description
1 polymer ?
#
loop_
_entity_poly.entity_id
_entity_poly.type
_entity_poly.pdbx_seq_one_letter_code
_entity_poly.pdbx_strand_id
1 'polypeptide(L)'
;MRNVYIYGDSLLKATVPDEELKYHFHLPEIMARYPSDRVQVTNRAKMGATVSKGLSLVEHDAQRGLDADYALICYGGNDSDYDWAAIAADPAADHQPHTKRETFRQTLESMLNVLYRQ
;
A
#
# COMPACT_ATOMS: atom_id res chain seq x y z
N MET A 1 13.16 -8.58 19.64
CA MET A 1 11.92 -8.51 18.83
C MET A 1 12.22 -7.85 17.50
N ARG A 2 11.70 -8.37 16.42
CA ARG A 2 11.85 -7.78 15.08
C ARG A 2 10.66 -6.88 14.77
N ASN A 3 10.94 -5.73 14.19
CA ASN A 3 9.92 -4.77 13.79
C ASN A 3 9.64 -4.91 12.29
N VAL A 4 8.39 -5.20 11.96
CA VAL A 4 7.91 -5.31 10.57
C VAL A 4 6.95 -4.18 10.27
N TYR A 5 7.26 -3.39 9.26
CA TYR A 5 6.38 -2.33 8.76
C TYR A 5 5.71 -2.79 7.47
N ILE A 6 4.42 -2.51 7.35
CA ILE A 6 3.63 -2.84 6.17
C ILE A 6 3.20 -1.55 5.48
N TYR A 7 3.58 -1.40 4.23
CA TYR A 7 3.15 -0.30 3.36
C TYR A 7 2.40 -0.87 2.17
N GLY A 8 1.17 -0.46 2.00
CA GLY A 8 0.34 -0.99 0.94
C GLY A 8 -1.07 -0.39 0.92
N ASP A 9 -1.92 -1.03 0.15
CA ASP A 9 -3.33 -0.66 -0.02
C ASP A 9 -4.25 -1.56 0.82
N SER A 10 -5.53 -1.60 0.44
CA SER A 10 -6.56 -2.37 1.14
C SER A 10 -6.29 -3.88 1.18
N LEU A 11 -5.52 -4.42 0.23
CA LEU A 11 -5.18 -5.86 0.23
C LEU A 11 -4.39 -6.24 1.47
N LEU A 12 -3.48 -5.38 1.93
CA LEU A 12 -2.68 -5.64 3.13
C LEU A 12 -3.43 -5.40 4.44
N LYS A 13 -4.70 -5.01 4.37
CA LYS A 13 -5.63 -4.95 5.50
C LYS A 13 -6.58 -6.13 5.53
N ALA A 14 -6.46 -7.06 4.60
CA ALA A 14 -7.42 -8.13 4.37
C ALA A 14 -8.86 -7.57 4.27
N THR A 15 -9.03 -6.61 3.38
CA THR A 15 -10.31 -5.92 3.18
C THR A 15 -11.27 -6.81 2.43
N VAL A 16 -12.45 -7.04 3.00
CA VAL A 16 -13.52 -7.87 2.42
C VAL A 16 -14.84 -7.12 2.51
N PRO A 17 -15.61 -7.03 1.41
CA PRO A 17 -16.96 -6.46 1.47
C PRO A 17 -17.93 -7.45 2.15
N ASP A 18 -18.88 -6.91 2.91
CA ASP A 18 -20.00 -7.70 3.42
C ASP A 18 -21.16 -7.74 2.41
N GLU A 19 -22.30 -8.34 2.82
CA GLU A 19 -23.49 -8.45 1.96
C GLU A 19 -24.08 -7.08 1.56
N GLU A 20 -23.85 -6.05 2.37
CA GLU A 20 -24.29 -4.68 2.10
C GLU A 20 -23.22 -3.87 1.34
N LEU A 21 -22.14 -4.51 0.89
CA LEU A 21 -20.99 -3.90 0.22
C LEU A 21 -20.23 -2.89 1.10
N LYS A 22 -20.31 -3.04 2.41
CA LYS A 22 -19.45 -2.31 3.36
C LYS A 22 -18.15 -3.07 3.56
N TYR A 23 -17.04 -2.34 3.63
CA TYR A 23 -15.71 -2.94 3.75
C TYR A 23 -15.33 -3.15 5.21
N HIS A 24 -14.78 -4.33 5.47
CA HIS A 24 -14.24 -4.71 6.77
C HIS A 24 -12.76 -5.08 6.64
N PHE A 25 -11.97 -4.73 7.64
CA PHE A 25 -10.55 -5.03 7.71
C PHE A 25 -10.31 -6.20 8.64
N HIS A 26 -9.82 -7.33 8.12
CA HIS A 26 -9.66 -8.57 8.87
C HIS A 26 -8.22 -8.85 9.30
N LEU A 27 -7.26 -8.00 8.94
CA LEU A 27 -5.86 -8.24 9.30
C LEU A 27 -5.63 -8.37 10.80
N PRO A 28 -6.21 -7.53 11.69
CA PRO A 28 -6.05 -7.70 13.14
C PRO A 28 -6.51 -9.06 13.64
N GLU A 29 -7.63 -9.58 13.12
CA GLU A 29 -8.16 -10.89 13.47
C GLU A 29 -7.26 -12.03 12.99
N ILE A 30 -6.72 -11.90 11.78
CA ILE A 30 -5.76 -12.86 11.22
C ILE A 30 -4.48 -12.87 12.04
N MET A 31 -3.94 -11.70 12.37
CA MET A 31 -2.73 -11.57 13.18
C MET A 31 -2.91 -12.17 14.59
N ALA A 32 -4.11 -12.05 15.16
CA ALA A 32 -4.42 -12.61 16.46
C ALA A 32 -4.37 -14.15 16.48
N ARG A 33 -4.59 -14.80 15.32
CA ARG A 33 -4.48 -16.27 15.19
C ARG A 33 -3.04 -16.78 15.19
N TYR A 34 -2.09 -15.89 14.94
CA TYR A 34 -0.67 -16.21 14.84
C TYR A 34 0.15 -15.34 15.79
N PRO A 35 -0.11 -15.43 17.11
CA PRO A 35 0.59 -14.60 18.06
C PRO A 35 2.09 -14.88 18.03
N SER A 36 2.89 -13.83 18.12
CA SER A 36 4.33 -13.95 18.17
C SER A 36 4.89 -12.94 19.18
N ASP A 37 5.75 -13.41 20.06
CA ASP A 37 6.55 -12.58 20.94
C ASP A 37 7.86 -12.11 20.28
N ARG A 38 8.11 -12.54 19.03
CA ARG A 38 9.35 -12.27 18.29
C ARG A 38 9.20 -11.16 17.27
N VAL A 39 7.96 -10.85 16.88
CA VAL A 39 7.66 -9.92 15.80
C VAL A 39 6.63 -8.90 16.25
N GLN A 40 6.93 -7.64 16.04
CA GLN A 40 5.96 -6.54 16.18
C GLN A 40 5.64 -6.00 14.79
N VAL A 41 4.36 -5.92 14.46
CA VAL A 41 3.89 -5.46 13.15
C VAL A 41 3.26 -4.07 13.28
N THR A 42 3.77 -3.13 12.50
CA THR A 42 3.16 -1.81 12.31
C THR A 42 2.59 -1.74 10.91
N ASN A 43 1.27 -1.73 10.82
CA ASN A 43 0.58 -1.69 9.54
C ASN A 43 0.27 -0.26 9.13
N ARG A 44 0.93 0.20 8.07
CA ARG A 44 0.75 1.54 7.46
C ARG A 44 -0.07 1.48 6.19
N ALA A 45 -0.69 0.34 5.88
CA ALA A 45 -1.55 0.19 4.70
C ALA A 45 -2.77 1.12 4.79
N LYS A 46 -3.17 1.66 3.66
CA LYS A 46 -4.31 2.57 3.53
C LYS A 46 -5.21 2.14 2.40
N MET A 47 -6.51 2.18 2.61
CA MET A 47 -7.48 1.89 1.57
C MET A 47 -7.32 2.88 0.42
N GLY A 48 -7.32 2.38 -0.81
CA GLY A 48 -7.19 3.20 -2.02
C GLY A 48 -5.79 3.77 -2.27
N ALA A 49 -4.80 3.41 -1.46
CA ALA A 49 -3.46 3.97 -1.58
C ALA A 49 -2.76 3.61 -2.88
N THR A 50 -2.04 4.59 -3.43
CA THR A 50 -1.12 4.43 -4.55
C THR A 50 0.32 4.40 -4.05
N VAL A 51 1.27 4.11 -4.94
CA VAL A 51 2.70 4.14 -4.62
C VAL A 51 3.16 5.53 -4.13
N SER A 52 2.54 6.59 -4.63
CA SER A 52 2.82 7.97 -4.18
C SER A 52 2.48 8.16 -2.70
N LYS A 53 1.35 7.61 -2.26
CA LYS A 53 1.00 7.59 -0.84
C LYS A 53 2.01 6.79 -0.03
N GLY A 54 2.48 5.68 -0.58
CA GLY A 54 3.50 4.86 0.06
C GLY A 54 4.80 5.63 0.29
N LEU A 55 5.28 6.35 -0.71
CA LEU A 55 6.48 7.20 -0.59
C LEU A 55 6.30 8.25 0.51
N SER A 56 5.16 8.95 0.52
CA SER A 56 4.86 9.94 1.57
C SER A 56 4.92 9.34 2.97
N LEU A 57 4.35 8.14 3.16
CA LEU A 57 4.34 7.47 4.46
C LEU A 57 5.74 7.04 4.88
N VAL A 58 6.51 6.47 3.97
CA VAL A 58 7.90 6.05 4.26
C VAL A 58 8.77 7.26 4.62
N GLU A 59 8.67 8.35 3.88
CA GLU A 59 9.41 9.58 4.18
C GLU A 59 9.03 10.15 5.54
N HIS A 60 7.74 10.19 5.85
CA HIS A 60 7.25 10.65 7.14
C HIS A 60 7.77 9.78 8.29
N ASP A 61 7.69 8.45 8.13
CA ASP A 61 8.15 7.51 9.16
C ASP A 61 9.69 7.60 9.33
N ALA A 62 10.43 7.76 8.23
CA ALA A 62 11.88 7.92 8.27
C ALA A 62 12.30 9.19 9.04
N GLN A 63 11.59 10.29 8.84
CA GLN A 63 11.84 11.55 9.58
C GLN A 63 11.57 11.41 11.08
N ARG A 64 10.74 10.48 11.47
CA ARG A 64 10.38 10.19 12.86
C ARG A 64 11.22 9.10 13.51
N GLY A 65 12.22 8.60 12.82
CA GLY A 65 13.07 7.54 13.33
C GLY A 65 12.49 6.15 13.10
N LEU A 66 12.27 5.81 11.84
CA LEU A 66 11.80 4.48 11.46
C LEU A 66 12.77 3.41 11.93
N ASP A 67 12.29 2.51 12.77
CA ASP A 67 13.01 1.36 13.29
C ASP A 67 12.38 0.07 12.76
N ALA A 68 12.66 -0.24 11.51
CA ALA A 68 12.16 -1.43 10.84
C ALA A 68 13.28 -2.40 10.54
N ASP A 69 13.15 -3.64 10.98
CA ASP A 69 13.99 -4.74 10.53
C ASP A 69 13.58 -5.23 9.14
N TYR A 70 12.27 -5.20 8.88
CA TYR A 70 11.69 -5.61 7.60
C TYR A 70 10.58 -4.65 7.18
N ALA A 71 10.48 -4.39 5.89
CA ALA A 71 9.37 -3.68 5.29
C ALA A 71 8.70 -4.55 4.22
N LEU A 72 7.39 -4.74 4.35
CA LEU A 72 6.56 -5.39 3.34
C LEU A 72 5.86 -4.31 2.54
N ILE A 73 6.09 -4.28 1.23
CA ILE A 73 5.57 -3.25 0.34
C ILE A 73 4.67 -3.91 -0.71
N CYS A 74 3.45 -3.41 -0.86
CA CYS A 74 2.52 -3.90 -1.88
C CYS A 74 1.64 -2.75 -2.39
N TYR A 75 2.03 -2.18 -3.53
CA TYR A 75 1.28 -1.16 -4.27
C TYR A 75 1.16 -1.60 -5.73
N GLY A 76 0.25 -1.00 -6.46
CA GLY A 76 0.11 -1.17 -7.90
C GLY A 76 -1.31 -1.40 -8.37
N GLY A 77 -2.18 -2.01 -7.57
CA GLY A 77 -3.56 -2.23 -7.93
C GLY A 77 -4.32 -0.94 -8.22
N ASN A 78 -4.20 0.03 -7.32
CA ASN A 78 -4.82 1.35 -7.50
C ASN A 78 -4.08 2.19 -8.55
N ASP A 79 -2.77 2.07 -8.64
CA ASP A 79 -1.95 2.78 -9.62
C ASP A 79 -2.27 2.37 -11.06
N SER A 80 -2.53 1.08 -11.28
CA SER A 80 -2.81 0.52 -12.60
C SER A 80 -4.27 0.66 -13.03
N ASP A 81 -5.13 1.15 -12.17
CA ASP A 81 -6.55 1.31 -12.45
C ASP A 81 -6.83 2.50 -13.37
N TYR A 82 -7.94 2.41 -14.09
CA TYR A 82 -8.38 3.43 -15.05
C TYR A 82 -9.65 4.12 -14.56
N ASP A 83 -9.92 5.31 -15.12
CA ASP A 83 -11.24 5.93 -15.03
C ASP A 83 -12.20 5.22 -15.98
N TRP A 84 -12.88 4.22 -15.50
CA TRP A 84 -13.79 3.39 -16.28
C TRP A 84 -14.99 4.15 -16.81
N ALA A 85 -15.44 5.20 -16.11
CA ALA A 85 -16.52 6.07 -16.58
C ALA A 85 -16.06 6.86 -17.82
N ALA A 86 -14.83 7.35 -17.83
CA ALA A 86 -14.26 8.04 -18.99
C ALA A 86 -14.08 7.09 -20.16
N ILE A 87 -13.66 5.85 -19.95
CA ILE A 87 -13.55 4.83 -20.98
C ILE A 87 -14.92 4.51 -21.56
N ALA A 88 -15.94 4.36 -20.73
CA ALA A 88 -17.31 4.08 -21.19
C ALA A 88 -17.88 5.24 -22.00
N ALA A 89 -17.54 6.49 -21.64
CA ALA A 89 -18.02 7.69 -22.35
C ALA A 89 -17.33 7.84 -23.73
N ASP A 90 -16.06 7.49 -23.86
CA ASP A 90 -15.30 7.58 -25.12
C ASP A 90 -14.26 6.46 -25.20
N PRO A 91 -14.66 5.24 -25.64
CA PRO A 91 -13.74 4.11 -25.70
C PRO A 91 -12.59 4.27 -26.71
N ALA A 92 -12.74 5.15 -27.68
CA ALA A 92 -11.73 5.38 -28.72
C ALA A 92 -10.63 6.37 -28.32
N ALA A 93 -10.82 7.12 -27.22
CA ALA A 93 -9.83 8.05 -26.72
C ALA A 93 -8.64 7.32 -26.12
N ASP A 94 -7.50 8.01 -26.00
CA ASP A 94 -6.33 7.50 -25.34
C ASP A 94 -6.52 7.61 -23.80
N HIS A 95 -6.69 6.47 -23.16
CA HIS A 95 -6.87 6.39 -21.70
C HIS A 95 -5.59 5.93 -21.04
N GLN A 96 -5.22 6.60 -19.95
CA GLN A 96 -4.03 6.29 -19.16
C GLN A 96 -4.43 5.75 -17.78
N PRO A 97 -3.63 4.87 -17.18
CA PRO A 97 -3.86 4.45 -15.80
C PRO A 97 -3.66 5.61 -14.84
N HIS A 98 -4.13 5.47 -13.61
CA HIS A 98 -3.97 6.48 -12.57
C HIS A 98 -2.52 6.92 -12.41
N THR A 99 -1.59 5.97 -12.39
CA THR A 99 -0.15 6.21 -12.34
C THR A 99 0.51 5.58 -13.57
N LYS A 100 1.25 6.37 -14.35
CA LYS A 100 2.00 5.84 -15.49
C LYS A 100 3.10 4.89 -15.00
N ARG A 101 3.39 3.85 -15.79
CA ARG A 101 4.37 2.82 -15.45
C ARG A 101 5.72 3.38 -15.02
N GLU A 102 6.25 4.34 -15.77
CA GLU A 102 7.56 4.92 -15.46
C GLU A 102 7.54 5.73 -14.16
N THR A 103 6.47 6.49 -13.92
CA THR A 103 6.28 7.21 -12.66
C THR A 103 6.17 6.24 -11.49
N PHE A 104 5.44 5.14 -11.66
CA PHE A 104 5.34 4.09 -10.65
C PHE A 104 6.72 3.53 -10.31
N ARG A 105 7.51 3.17 -11.31
CA ARG A 105 8.86 2.64 -11.12
C ARG A 105 9.76 3.62 -10.35
N GLN A 106 9.79 4.87 -10.78
CA GLN A 106 10.61 5.91 -10.14
C GLN A 106 10.20 6.16 -8.69
N THR A 107 8.90 6.21 -8.43
CA THR A 107 8.36 6.42 -7.09
C THR A 107 8.68 5.24 -6.17
N LEU A 108 8.54 4.02 -6.67
CA LEU A 108 8.92 2.82 -5.92
C LEU A 108 10.41 2.79 -5.60
N GLU A 109 11.27 3.15 -6.57
CA GLU A 109 12.71 3.25 -6.34
C GLU A 109 13.04 4.29 -5.26
N SER A 110 12.38 5.44 -5.29
CA SER A 110 12.55 6.48 -4.26
C SER A 110 12.16 5.96 -2.89
N MET A 111 11.06 5.23 -2.79
CA MET A 111 10.62 4.60 -1.54
C MET A 111 11.66 3.60 -1.02
N LEU A 112 12.16 2.72 -1.88
CA LEU A 112 13.19 1.75 -1.52
C LEU A 112 14.48 2.42 -1.05
N ASN A 113 14.88 3.50 -1.73
CA ASN A 113 16.08 4.26 -1.35
C ASN A 113 15.95 4.89 0.05
N VAL A 114 14.76 5.41 0.38
CA VAL A 114 14.51 5.94 1.74
C VAL A 114 14.63 4.82 2.77
N LEU A 115 14.03 3.67 2.51
CA LEU A 115 14.08 2.51 3.42
C LEU A 115 15.51 1.98 3.61
N TYR A 116 16.30 1.93 2.56
CA TYR A 116 17.68 1.45 2.63
C TYR A 116 18.61 2.35 3.48
N ARG A 117 18.24 3.60 3.68
CA ARG A 117 19.04 4.57 4.45
C ARG A 117 18.77 4.51 5.96
N GLN A 118 17.82 3.71 6.40
CA GLN A 118 17.43 3.62 7.82
C GLN A 118 18.31 2.67 8.68
#